data_107d7952ee2ead723c5ced3efbdc3f5c
#
_entry.id   107d7952ee2ead723c5ced3efbdc3f5c
#
_cell.length_a   1.000
_cell.length_b   1.000
_cell.length_c   1.000
_cell.angle_alpha   90.00
_cell.angle_beta   90.00
_cell.angle_gamma   90.00
#
_symmetry.space_group_name_H-M   'P 1'
#
loop_
_entity.id
_entity.type
_entity.pdbx_description
1 polymer ?
#
loop_
_entity_poly.entity_id
_entity_poly.type
_entity_poly.pdbx_seq_one_letter_code
_entity_poly.pdbx_strand_id
1 'polypeptide(L)'
;MKSIIRKSAAGFINILMKNKVTIPLANALYENGSFKFRDFFVMNVKQPDFDFNWYFTLLNGKKVNCLVQKNLPNTWHFAISYIWHDTGLSVVEKHLNTYYKKEDAYFDIGSNVGLRSVYALSENRPTVLFDPNPEVSKISKQMIALNQFQNFKIEQSGVSDSEGELNFYISSSAYMSSFDKEHAAKDKIVAEIKIPVTTINLYLKANPQFQPKIVKVDVEGFEINVLKGASDMLKNYKPALLLEILDTDTNRKSILDYLATYQYEAYYLFNKTEGMLEMADAVNPKQNHNYLFIADDGLKKYLKELNCFA
;
A
#
# COMPACT_ATOMS: atom_id res chain seq x y z
N MET A 1 15.30 -13.62 33.32
CA MET A 1 16.44 -13.63 32.37
C MET A 1 16.02 -13.13 30.96
N LYS A 2 15.03 -13.74 30.24
CA LYS A 2 14.59 -13.28 28.90
C LYS A 2 14.10 -11.81 28.86
N SER A 3 13.41 -11.32 29.90
CA SER A 3 12.91 -9.94 29.97
C SER A 3 14.03 -8.90 30.14
N ILE A 4 15.07 -9.26 30.90
CA ILE A 4 16.25 -8.38 31.13
C ILE A 4 17.04 -8.25 29.82
N ILE A 5 17.28 -9.37 29.12
CA ILE A 5 17.98 -9.39 27.81
C ILE A 5 17.23 -8.53 26.78
N ARG A 6 15.90 -8.66 26.73
CA ARG A 6 15.09 -7.82 25.83
C ARG A 6 15.18 -6.33 26.15
N LYS A 7 15.11 -5.94 27.42
CA LYS A 7 15.26 -4.53 27.85
C LYS A 7 16.65 -3.98 27.51
N SER A 8 17.69 -4.78 27.69
CA SER A 8 19.08 -4.39 27.37
C SER A 8 19.27 -4.24 25.86
N ALA A 9 18.71 -5.14 25.04
CA ALA A 9 18.76 -5.06 23.59
C ALA A 9 18.01 -3.82 23.06
N ALA A 10 16.79 -3.56 23.55
CA ALA A 10 16.05 -2.35 23.22
C ALA A 10 16.81 -1.07 23.61
N GLY A 11 17.42 -1.06 24.81
CA GLY A 11 18.25 0.04 25.27
C GLY A 11 19.42 0.32 24.32
N PHE A 12 20.13 -0.72 23.91
CA PHE A 12 21.26 -0.60 22.98
C PHE A 12 20.81 -0.04 21.61
N ILE A 13 19.75 -0.60 21.02
CA ILE A 13 19.23 -0.13 19.73
C ILE A 13 18.76 1.33 19.84
N ASN A 14 18.03 1.69 20.90
CA ASN A 14 17.61 3.08 21.10
C ASN A 14 18.79 4.04 21.28
N ILE A 15 19.95 3.58 21.79
CA ILE A 15 21.18 4.39 21.81
C ILE A 15 21.69 4.61 20.38
N LEU A 16 21.71 3.58 19.54
CA LEU A 16 22.08 3.72 18.12
C LEU A 16 21.15 4.69 17.37
N MET A 17 19.86 4.69 17.71
CA MET A 17 18.87 5.56 17.08
C MET A 17 18.95 7.03 17.52
N LYS A 18 19.74 7.37 18.54
CA LYS A 18 19.91 8.75 19.00
C LYS A 18 20.91 9.58 18.19
N ASN A 19 21.66 8.98 17.30
CA ASN A 19 22.73 9.67 16.58
C ASN A 19 22.68 9.31 15.08
N LYS A 20 22.69 10.33 14.22
CA LYS A 20 22.67 10.14 12.75
C LYS A 20 23.82 9.27 12.24
N VAL A 21 24.98 9.29 12.89
CA VAL A 21 26.15 8.47 12.51
C VAL A 21 25.92 6.96 12.76
N THR A 22 25.12 6.62 13.76
CA THR A 22 24.85 5.23 14.16
C THR A 22 23.56 4.66 13.54
N ILE A 23 22.72 5.47 12.94
CA ILE A 23 21.51 5.03 12.21
C ILE A 23 21.81 3.94 11.18
N PRO A 24 22.84 4.04 10.31
CA PRO A 24 23.12 2.99 9.33
C PRO A 24 23.40 1.62 9.96
N LEU A 25 24.01 1.59 11.15
CA LEU A 25 24.24 0.36 11.90
C LEU A 25 22.92 -0.22 12.43
N ALA A 26 22.06 0.62 12.99
CA ALA A 26 20.73 0.19 13.44
C ALA A 26 19.89 -0.36 12.27
N ASN A 27 19.95 0.30 11.12
CA ASN A 27 19.28 -0.13 9.90
C ASN A 27 19.82 -1.50 9.42
N ALA A 28 21.14 -1.67 9.37
CA ALA A 28 21.75 -2.94 8.98
C ALA A 28 21.37 -4.08 9.94
N LEU A 29 21.31 -3.82 11.24
CA LEU A 29 20.85 -4.80 12.22
C LEU A 29 19.38 -5.19 12.00
N TYR A 30 18.52 -4.22 11.66
CA TYR A 30 17.12 -4.47 11.33
C TYR A 30 16.99 -5.34 10.07
N GLU A 31 17.64 -4.94 8.97
CA GLU A 31 17.57 -5.61 7.67
C GLU A 31 18.09 -7.06 7.71
N ASN A 32 19.16 -7.31 8.46
CA ASN A 32 19.73 -8.66 8.60
C ASN A 32 19.12 -9.47 9.77
N GLY A 33 18.19 -8.87 10.51
CA GLY A 33 17.54 -9.51 11.64
C GLY A 33 16.50 -10.55 11.20
N SER A 34 16.30 -11.58 12.03
CA SER A 34 15.20 -12.52 11.87
C SER A 34 13.84 -11.80 12.00
N PHE A 35 12.76 -12.43 11.52
CA PHE A 35 11.41 -11.90 11.70
C PHE A 35 11.10 -11.54 13.17
N LYS A 36 11.46 -12.43 14.13
CA LYS A 36 11.29 -12.17 15.57
C LYS A 36 12.10 -10.97 16.08
N PHE A 37 13.25 -10.72 15.48
CA PHE A 37 14.05 -9.55 15.84
C PHE A 37 13.45 -8.27 15.27
N ARG A 38 12.96 -8.29 14.03
CA ARG A 38 12.29 -7.14 13.42
C ARG A 38 11.00 -6.79 14.16
N ASP A 39 10.20 -7.79 14.52
CA ASP A 39 9.03 -7.64 15.38
C ASP A 39 9.39 -6.98 16.72
N PHE A 40 10.42 -7.49 17.37
CA PHE A 40 10.93 -6.89 18.60
C PHE A 40 11.41 -5.45 18.40
N PHE A 41 12.10 -5.17 17.29
CA PHE A 41 12.58 -3.82 16.92
C PHE A 41 11.40 -2.84 16.78
N VAL A 42 10.43 -3.18 15.96
CA VAL A 42 9.24 -2.35 15.73
C VAL A 42 8.51 -2.00 17.02
N MET A 43 8.34 -2.98 17.90
CA MET A 43 7.61 -2.81 19.15
C MET A 43 8.37 -2.01 20.24
N ASN A 44 9.70 -1.88 20.15
CA ASN A 44 10.51 -1.34 21.24
C ASN A 44 11.40 -0.17 20.84
N VAL A 45 11.56 0.12 19.56
CA VAL A 45 12.42 1.21 19.07
C VAL A 45 11.57 2.41 18.71
N LYS A 46 11.95 3.57 19.26
CA LYS A 46 11.26 4.84 19.01
C LYS A 46 11.87 5.56 17.82
N GLN A 47 11.03 6.23 17.07
CA GLN A 47 11.50 7.17 16.05
C GLN A 47 12.39 8.24 16.67
N PRO A 48 13.55 8.54 16.05
CA PRO A 48 14.39 9.66 16.44
C PRO A 48 13.71 11.02 16.26
N ASP A 49 14.11 11.99 17.07
CA ASP A 49 13.65 13.38 16.96
C ASP A 49 14.51 14.19 15.97
N PHE A 50 14.81 13.61 14.82
CA PHE A 50 15.48 14.26 13.69
C PHE A 50 15.23 13.48 12.40
N ASP A 51 15.38 14.13 11.26
CA ASP A 51 15.24 13.49 9.95
C ASP A 51 16.48 12.65 9.62
N PHE A 52 16.25 11.47 9.04
CA PHE A 52 17.32 10.55 8.66
C PHE A 52 16.92 9.64 7.50
N ASN A 53 17.90 9.09 6.79
CA ASN A 53 17.68 8.09 5.76
C ASN A 53 17.62 6.70 6.39
N TRP A 54 16.67 5.92 5.90
CA TRP A 54 16.51 4.50 6.18
C TRP A 54 16.41 3.74 4.87
N TYR A 55 16.77 2.48 4.85
CA TYR A 55 16.52 1.64 3.69
C TYR A 55 15.90 0.32 4.11
N PHE A 56 15.17 -0.28 3.19
CA PHE A 56 14.70 -1.66 3.28
C PHE A 56 14.94 -2.37 1.94
N THR A 57 15.01 -3.70 2.00
CA THR A 57 15.27 -4.53 0.83
C THR A 57 13.97 -5.19 0.36
N LEU A 58 13.63 -4.99 -0.90
CA LEU A 58 12.48 -5.61 -1.54
C LEU A 58 12.69 -7.11 -1.75
N LEU A 59 11.61 -7.85 -2.02
CA LEU A 59 11.65 -9.29 -2.31
C LEU A 59 12.38 -9.64 -3.63
N ASN A 60 12.67 -8.65 -4.48
CA ASN A 60 13.53 -8.80 -5.66
C ASN A 60 15.02 -8.47 -5.38
N GLY A 61 15.38 -8.23 -4.13
CA GLY A 61 16.74 -7.90 -3.71
C GLY A 61 17.15 -6.43 -3.88
N LYS A 62 16.29 -5.58 -4.46
CA LYS A 62 16.62 -4.15 -4.64
C LYS A 62 16.39 -3.40 -3.33
N LYS A 63 17.31 -2.46 -3.04
CA LYS A 63 17.20 -1.57 -1.88
C LYS A 63 16.36 -0.35 -2.23
N VAL A 64 15.50 0.04 -1.32
CA VAL A 64 14.70 1.26 -1.38
C VAL A 64 15.07 2.15 -0.21
N ASN A 65 15.43 3.40 -0.50
CA ASN A 65 15.75 4.40 0.49
C ASN A 65 14.50 5.20 0.84
N CYS A 66 14.31 5.44 2.14
CA CYS A 66 13.24 6.26 2.68
C CYS A 66 13.84 7.42 3.46
N LEU A 67 13.29 8.62 3.28
CA LEU A 67 13.54 9.73 4.17
C LEU A 67 12.53 9.66 5.31
N VAL A 68 13.00 9.30 6.50
CA VAL A 68 12.19 9.34 7.72
C VAL A 68 12.22 10.77 8.27
N GLN A 69 11.06 11.38 8.41
CA GLN A 69 10.90 12.75 8.85
C GLN A 69 10.31 12.82 10.25
N LYS A 70 10.96 13.51 11.17
CA LYS A 70 10.57 13.59 12.59
C LYS A 70 9.14 14.09 12.79
N ASN A 71 8.70 15.04 11.95
CA ASN A 71 7.37 15.63 12.04
C ASN A 71 6.29 14.83 11.31
N LEU A 72 6.66 13.70 10.66
CA LEU A 72 5.77 12.82 9.91
C LEU A 72 5.98 11.37 10.39
N PRO A 73 5.38 11.00 11.54
CA PRO A 73 5.57 9.67 12.15
C PRO A 73 5.29 8.52 11.19
N ASN A 74 4.39 8.74 10.23
CA ASN A 74 4.03 7.75 9.21
C ASN A 74 5.22 7.32 8.35
N THR A 75 6.19 8.23 8.09
CA THR A 75 7.39 7.87 7.32
C THR A 75 8.26 6.85 8.05
N TRP A 76 8.30 6.89 9.39
CA TRP A 76 8.95 5.86 10.20
C TRP A 76 8.19 4.54 10.17
N HIS A 77 6.89 4.62 10.40
CA HIS A 77 6.05 3.43 10.37
C HIS A 77 6.20 2.69 9.03
N PHE A 78 6.11 3.38 7.90
CA PHE A 78 6.30 2.79 6.59
C PHE A 78 7.71 2.19 6.39
N ALA A 79 8.75 2.90 6.80
CA ALA A 79 10.12 2.43 6.64
C ALA A 79 10.39 1.09 7.32
N ILE A 80 9.71 0.81 8.44
CA ILE A 80 9.87 -0.44 9.19
C ILE A 80 8.75 -1.46 8.91
N SER A 81 7.60 -1.04 8.37
CA SER A 81 6.45 -1.91 8.20
C SER A 81 6.41 -2.65 6.87
N TYR A 82 7.07 -2.13 5.84
CA TYR A 82 7.01 -2.72 4.50
C TYR A 82 7.27 -4.24 4.49
N ILE A 83 8.23 -4.69 5.29
CA ILE A 83 8.57 -6.11 5.39
C ILE A 83 7.82 -6.81 6.53
N TRP A 84 7.37 -6.06 7.53
CA TRP A 84 6.86 -6.65 8.76
C TRP A 84 5.33 -6.80 8.79
N HIS A 85 4.59 -5.72 8.50
CA HIS A 85 3.12 -5.74 8.60
C HIS A 85 2.45 -6.47 7.44
N ASP A 86 2.96 -6.28 6.24
CA ASP A 86 2.32 -6.70 5.01
C ASP A 86 3.23 -7.58 4.16
N THR A 87 4.01 -8.46 4.80
CA THR A 87 4.90 -9.37 4.07
C THR A 87 4.11 -10.20 3.06
N GLY A 88 2.92 -10.68 3.42
CA GLY A 88 2.07 -11.44 2.54
C GLY A 88 1.60 -10.63 1.34
N LEU A 89 1.19 -9.35 1.54
CA LEU A 89 0.85 -8.46 0.45
C LEU A 89 2.04 -8.22 -0.48
N SER A 90 3.24 -8.01 0.09
CA SER A 90 4.47 -7.87 -0.70
C SER A 90 4.83 -9.11 -1.51
N VAL A 91 4.52 -10.32 -0.99
CA VAL A 91 4.69 -11.58 -1.74
C VAL A 91 3.71 -11.63 -2.91
N VAL A 92 2.45 -11.28 -2.70
CA VAL A 92 1.44 -11.21 -3.77
C VAL A 92 1.84 -10.16 -4.81
N GLU A 93 2.23 -8.95 -4.40
CA GLU A 93 2.72 -7.90 -5.30
C GLU A 93 3.89 -8.39 -6.15
N LYS A 94 4.85 -9.12 -5.56
CA LYS A 94 5.96 -9.75 -6.30
C LYS A 94 5.43 -10.71 -7.37
N HIS A 95 4.48 -11.59 -7.03
CA HIS A 95 3.93 -12.55 -7.99
C HIS A 95 3.19 -11.85 -9.14
N LEU A 96 2.37 -10.84 -8.85
CA LEU A 96 1.69 -10.06 -9.87
C LEU A 96 2.68 -9.34 -10.79
N ASN A 97 3.72 -8.71 -10.23
CA ASN A 97 4.76 -8.04 -11.00
C ASN A 97 5.61 -9.02 -11.84
N THR A 98 5.69 -10.28 -11.45
CA THR A 98 6.38 -11.33 -12.22
C THR A 98 5.49 -11.88 -13.33
N TYR A 99 4.19 -12.02 -13.10
CA TYR A 99 3.24 -12.57 -14.05
C TYR A 99 2.95 -11.64 -15.21
N TYR A 100 2.62 -10.38 -14.92
CA TYR A 100 2.30 -9.38 -15.94
C TYR A 100 3.55 -8.82 -16.63
N LYS A 101 3.38 -8.41 -17.90
CA LYS A 101 4.48 -7.82 -18.69
C LYS A 101 4.97 -6.52 -18.04
N LYS A 102 6.24 -6.16 -18.29
CA LYS A 102 6.83 -4.94 -17.71
C LYS A 102 6.19 -3.64 -18.21
N GLU A 103 5.59 -3.68 -19.40
CA GLU A 103 4.91 -2.56 -20.05
C GLU A 103 3.50 -2.33 -19.47
N ASP A 104 2.92 -3.34 -18.83
CA ASP A 104 1.62 -3.24 -18.17
C ASP A 104 1.71 -2.31 -16.96
N ALA A 105 0.74 -1.41 -16.82
CA ALA A 105 0.79 -0.40 -15.77
C ALA A 105 0.37 -0.95 -14.39
N TYR A 106 0.96 -0.34 -13.36
CA TYR A 106 0.53 -0.44 -11.97
C TYR A 106 -0.17 0.87 -11.56
N PHE A 107 -1.39 0.78 -11.06
CA PHE A 107 -2.11 1.92 -10.51
C PHE A 107 -2.23 1.78 -8.99
N ASP A 108 -1.85 2.82 -8.26
CA ASP A 108 -1.90 2.90 -6.80
C ASP A 108 -2.88 4.02 -6.41
N ILE A 109 -4.09 3.65 -6.05
CA ILE A 109 -5.18 4.57 -5.74
C ILE A 109 -5.31 4.67 -4.23
N GLY A 110 -5.06 5.85 -3.67
CA GLY A 110 -4.79 6.06 -2.26
C GLY A 110 -3.32 5.73 -1.93
N SER A 111 -2.42 6.21 -2.78
CA SER A 111 -1.00 5.79 -2.73
C SER A 111 -0.28 6.28 -1.48
N ASN A 112 -0.83 7.22 -0.75
CA ASN A 112 -0.20 7.85 0.41
C ASN A 112 1.23 8.30 0.06
N VAL A 113 2.24 7.91 0.82
CA VAL A 113 3.65 8.23 0.53
C VAL A 113 4.25 7.37 -0.60
N GLY A 114 3.47 6.55 -1.29
CA GLY A 114 3.90 5.75 -2.44
C GLY A 114 4.65 4.47 -2.08
N LEU A 115 4.57 4.01 -0.83
CA LEU A 115 5.36 2.88 -0.38
C LEU A 115 4.97 1.56 -1.06
N ARG A 116 3.68 1.36 -1.38
CA ARG A 116 3.22 0.17 -2.10
C ARG A 116 3.63 0.17 -3.58
N SER A 117 3.81 1.36 -4.16
CA SER A 117 4.32 1.50 -5.52
C SER A 117 5.79 1.13 -5.69
N VAL A 118 6.60 1.06 -4.62
CA VAL A 118 8.07 0.93 -4.73
C VAL A 118 8.53 -0.35 -5.43
N TYR A 119 7.77 -1.45 -5.32
CA TYR A 119 8.11 -2.68 -6.02
C TYR A 119 7.98 -2.49 -7.54
N ALA A 120 6.83 -2.00 -8.01
CA ALA A 120 6.58 -1.73 -9.42
C ALA A 120 7.57 -0.69 -9.98
N LEU A 121 7.80 0.41 -9.25
CA LEU A 121 8.80 1.43 -9.60
C LEU A 121 10.21 0.85 -9.69
N SER A 122 10.60 -0.03 -8.77
CA SER A 122 11.92 -0.67 -8.79
C SER A 122 12.13 -1.57 -10.02
N GLU A 123 11.05 -2.13 -10.58
CA GLU A 123 11.06 -2.89 -11.82
C GLU A 123 10.93 -2.00 -13.08
N ASN A 124 10.89 -0.67 -12.90
CA ASN A 124 10.67 0.32 -13.96
C ASN A 124 9.32 0.12 -14.70
N ARG A 125 8.32 -0.42 -14.00
CA ARG A 125 6.96 -0.57 -14.51
C ARG A 125 6.27 0.79 -14.61
N PRO A 126 5.51 1.09 -15.67
CA PRO A 126 4.67 2.29 -15.71
C PRO A 126 3.77 2.33 -14.47
N THR A 127 3.93 3.35 -13.62
CA THR A 127 3.24 3.43 -12.33
C THR A 127 2.54 4.77 -12.19
N VAL A 128 1.25 4.74 -11.88
CA VAL A 128 0.46 5.94 -11.60
C VAL A 128 0.02 5.92 -10.14
N LEU A 129 0.38 6.96 -9.42
CA LEU A 129 0.06 7.16 -8.02
C LEU A 129 -1.01 8.23 -7.90
N PHE A 130 -2.17 7.89 -7.34
CA PHE A 130 -3.26 8.82 -7.06
C PHE A 130 -3.34 9.04 -5.55
N ASP A 131 -3.20 10.28 -5.12
CA ASP A 131 -3.47 10.68 -3.74
C ASP A 131 -3.96 12.12 -3.67
N PRO A 132 -5.09 12.40 -3.00
CA PRO A 132 -5.63 13.74 -2.89
C PRO A 132 -4.85 14.64 -1.93
N ASN A 133 -4.07 14.07 -1.01
CA ASN A 133 -3.36 14.83 0.01
C ASN A 133 -2.05 15.42 -0.54
N PRO A 134 -1.93 16.76 -0.62
CA PRO A 134 -0.73 17.41 -1.19
C PRO A 134 0.55 17.13 -0.40
N GLU A 135 0.46 16.94 0.92
CA GLU A 135 1.65 16.71 1.74
C GLU A 135 2.22 15.31 1.50
N VAL A 136 1.37 14.28 1.38
CA VAL A 136 1.87 12.93 1.09
C VAL A 136 2.37 12.80 -0.35
N SER A 137 1.73 13.47 -1.31
CA SER A 137 2.23 13.56 -2.70
C SER A 137 3.64 14.18 -2.78
N LYS A 138 3.94 15.15 -1.92
CA LYS A 138 5.27 15.74 -1.80
C LYS A 138 6.31 14.74 -1.28
N ILE A 139 5.92 13.93 -0.29
CA ILE A 139 6.78 12.86 0.24
C ILE A 139 7.04 11.79 -0.81
N SER A 140 6.00 11.38 -1.56
CA SER A 140 6.14 10.42 -2.67
C SER A 140 7.15 10.91 -3.71
N LYS A 141 7.07 12.18 -4.11
CA LYS A 141 8.05 12.79 -5.03
C LYS A 141 9.49 12.75 -4.48
N GLN A 142 9.67 13.01 -3.19
CA GLN A 142 10.98 12.94 -2.54
C GLN A 142 11.53 11.50 -2.52
N MET A 143 10.67 10.53 -2.17
CA MET A 143 11.03 9.10 -2.15
C MET A 143 11.42 8.60 -3.55
N ILE A 144 10.64 8.96 -4.57
CA ILE A 144 10.91 8.61 -5.96
C ILE A 144 12.25 9.20 -6.42
N ALA A 145 12.50 10.48 -6.13
CA ALA A 145 13.75 11.15 -6.47
C ALA A 145 14.95 10.54 -5.76
N LEU A 146 14.83 10.22 -4.47
CA LEU A 146 15.88 9.60 -3.65
C LEU A 146 16.32 8.23 -4.23
N ASN A 147 15.39 7.49 -4.82
CA ASN A 147 15.66 6.19 -5.43
C ASN A 147 15.91 6.25 -6.94
N GLN A 148 15.86 7.44 -7.55
CA GLN A 148 16.01 7.64 -8.98
C GLN A 148 15.03 6.81 -9.82
N PHE A 149 13.83 6.56 -9.28
CA PHE A 149 12.81 5.83 -10.01
C PHE A 149 12.34 6.62 -11.22
N GLN A 150 12.10 5.90 -12.31
CA GLN A 150 11.62 6.42 -13.58
C GLN A 150 10.21 5.86 -13.86
N ASN A 151 9.62 6.27 -14.96
CA ASN A 151 8.38 5.70 -15.50
C ASN A 151 7.20 5.77 -14.54
N PHE A 152 6.98 6.94 -13.95
CA PHE A 152 5.90 7.19 -13.01
C PHE A 152 5.10 8.46 -13.35
N LYS A 153 3.90 8.53 -12.81
CA LYS A 153 3.07 9.74 -12.78
C LYS A 153 2.42 9.88 -11.41
N ILE A 154 2.44 11.06 -10.84
CA ILE A 154 1.74 11.37 -9.58
C ILE A 154 0.58 12.30 -9.90
N GLU A 155 -0.62 11.83 -9.60
CA GLU A 155 -1.86 12.55 -9.75
C GLU A 155 -2.34 13.00 -8.37
N GLN A 156 -2.25 14.31 -8.13
CA GLN A 156 -2.74 14.92 -6.89
C GLN A 156 -4.24 15.19 -7.02
N SER A 157 -5.02 14.12 -7.15
CA SER A 157 -6.47 14.13 -7.27
C SER A 157 -7.06 12.91 -6.58
N GLY A 158 -8.32 13.01 -6.19
CA GLY A 158 -9.08 11.84 -5.77
C GLY A 158 -9.59 11.05 -6.96
N VAL A 159 -9.92 9.78 -6.70
CA VAL A 159 -10.62 8.93 -7.65
C VAL A 159 -12.02 8.62 -7.11
N SER A 160 -13.05 8.81 -7.94
CA SER A 160 -14.45 8.66 -7.59
C SER A 160 -15.25 8.02 -8.73
N ASP A 161 -16.56 7.92 -8.56
CA ASP A 161 -17.51 7.48 -9.59
C ASP A 161 -17.92 8.59 -10.60
N SER A 162 -17.53 9.84 -10.34
CA SER A 162 -17.82 11.00 -11.16
C SER A 162 -16.71 12.03 -11.11
N GLU A 163 -16.65 12.92 -12.12
CA GLU A 163 -15.78 14.10 -12.09
C GLU A 163 -16.38 15.20 -11.21
N GLY A 164 -15.53 16.04 -10.64
CA GLY A 164 -15.94 17.21 -9.89
C GLY A 164 -14.96 17.56 -8.78
N GLU A 165 -15.48 18.09 -7.69
CA GLU A 165 -14.75 18.37 -6.46
C GLU A 165 -15.47 17.72 -5.27
N LEU A 166 -14.72 17.09 -4.39
CA LEU A 166 -15.22 16.54 -3.14
C LEU A 166 -14.46 17.13 -1.95
N ASN A 167 -15.13 17.17 -0.79
CA ASN A 167 -14.46 17.50 0.46
C ASN A 167 -13.61 16.32 0.90
N PHE A 168 -12.33 16.58 1.15
CA PHE A 168 -11.39 15.61 1.69
C PHE A 168 -11.02 16.00 3.11
N TYR A 169 -11.13 15.06 4.03
CA TYR A 169 -10.93 15.25 5.47
C TYR A 169 -9.55 14.75 5.84
N ILE A 170 -8.66 15.67 6.21
CA ILE A 170 -7.30 15.36 6.65
C ILE A 170 -7.33 15.08 8.14
N SER A 171 -6.94 13.89 8.52
CA SER A 171 -6.79 13.48 9.91
C SER A 171 -5.39 13.72 10.45
N SER A 172 -5.23 13.78 11.77
CA SER A 172 -3.93 13.93 12.43
C SER A 172 -3.01 12.73 12.12
N SER A 173 -3.57 11.56 11.88
CA SER A 173 -2.90 10.43 11.24
C SER A 173 -3.23 10.43 9.74
N ALA A 174 -2.22 10.47 8.87
CA ALA A 174 -2.43 10.49 7.43
C ALA A 174 -3.14 9.23 6.90
N TYR A 175 -3.10 8.11 7.63
CA TYR A 175 -3.82 6.86 7.29
C TYR A 175 -5.33 6.97 7.41
N MET A 176 -5.83 7.87 8.25
CA MET A 176 -7.24 8.05 8.52
C MET A 176 -7.86 9.17 7.67
N SER A 177 -7.06 9.77 6.78
CA SER A 177 -7.56 10.82 5.88
C SER A 177 -8.40 10.20 4.76
N SER A 178 -9.62 10.72 4.53
CA SER A 178 -10.59 10.11 3.63
C SER A 178 -11.56 11.13 3.05
N PHE A 179 -12.26 10.77 1.97
CA PHE A 179 -13.49 11.43 1.52
C PHE A 179 -14.69 11.06 2.41
N ASP A 180 -14.60 9.95 3.15
CA ASP A 180 -15.60 9.60 4.16
C ASP A 180 -15.29 10.33 5.47
N LYS A 181 -16.18 11.27 5.83
CA LYS A 181 -16.06 12.07 7.04
C LYS A 181 -16.13 11.23 8.32
N GLU A 182 -16.99 10.22 8.35
CA GLU A 182 -17.15 9.36 9.52
C GLU A 182 -15.90 8.52 9.76
N HIS A 183 -15.29 8.03 8.66
CA HIS A 183 -14.01 7.34 8.77
C HIS A 183 -12.91 8.27 9.27
N ALA A 184 -12.73 9.44 8.65
CA ALA A 184 -11.72 10.41 9.05
C ALA A 184 -11.89 10.90 10.50
N ALA A 185 -13.14 10.96 11.00
CA ALA A 185 -13.47 11.37 12.36
C ALA A 185 -13.16 10.31 13.44
N LYS A 186 -12.79 9.07 13.07
CA LYS A 186 -12.29 8.08 14.05
C LYS A 186 -10.95 8.51 14.65
N ASP A 187 -10.26 9.42 13.98
CA ASP A 187 -9.15 10.20 14.51
C ASP A 187 -9.53 11.70 14.49
N LYS A 188 -8.62 12.58 14.90
CA LYS A 188 -8.85 14.03 14.91
C LYS A 188 -8.75 14.59 13.48
N ILE A 189 -9.85 15.09 12.93
CA ILE A 189 -9.80 15.89 11.69
C ILE A 189 -9.08 17.21 11.98
N VAL A 190 -8.02 17.48 11.23
CA VAL A 190 -7.19 18.69 11.36
C VAL A 190 -7.44 19.71 10.25
N ALA A 191 -7.94 19.26 9.10
CA ALA A 191 -8.34 20.12 7.99
C ALA A 191 -9.42 19.47 7.13
N GLU A 192 -10.20 20.33 6.45
CA GLU A 192 -11.12 19.95 5.39
C GLU A 192 -10.74 20.79 4.16
N ILE A 193 -10.48 20.12 3.04
CA ILE A 193 -10.09 20.78 1.79
C ILE A 193 -10.93 20.25 0.64
N LYS A 194 -11.18 21.11 -0.35
CA LYS A 194 -11.79 20.67 -1.63
C LYS A 194 -10.71 20.14 -2.55
N ILE A 195 -10.95 18.97 -3.08
CA ILE A 195 -10.03 18.25 -3.97
C ILE A 195 -10.75 17.92 -5.27
N PRO A 196 -10.11 18.15 -6.43
CA PRO A 196 -10.63 17.65 -7.70
C PRO A 196 -10.63 16.12 -7.70
N VAL A 197 -11.71 15.55 -8.21
CA VAL A 197 -11.86 14.11 -8.38
C VAL A 197 -12.10 13.76 -9.85
N THR A 198 -11.58 12.61 -10.26
CA THR A 198 -11.78 12.04 -11.58
C THR A 198 -12.25 10.59 -11.49
N THR A 199 -12.60 9.99 -12.62
CA THR A 199 -12.84 8.55 -12.71
C THR A 199 -11.68 7.87 -13.42
N ILE A 200 -11.43 6.60 -13.11
CA ILE A 200 -10.40 5.83 -13.83
C ILE A 200 -10.72 5.70 -15.30
N ASN A 201 -12.02 5.61 -15.66
CA ASN A 201 -12.43 5.55 -17.07
C ASN A 201 -12.04 6.82 -17.83
N LEU A 202 -12.28 8.00 -17.26
CA LEU A 202 -11.90 9.28 -17.87
C LEU A 202 -10.39 9.45 -17.92
N TYR A 203 -9.71 9.06 -16.84
CA TYR A 203 -8.26 9.09 -16.79
C TYR A 203 -7.63 8.23 -17.90
N LEU A 204 -8.09 7.00 -18.09
CA LEU A 204 -7.60 6.11 -19.14
C LEU A 204 -7.95 6.61 -20.54
N LYS A 205 -9.12 7.24 -20.73
CA LYS A 205 -9.48 7.88 -22.00
C LYS A 205 -8.50 9.02 -22.36
N ALA A 206 -8.07 9.79 -21.37
CA ALA A 206 -7.09 10.87 -21.54
C ALA A 206 -5.64 10.36 -21.64
N ASN A 207 -5.36 9.15 -21.15
CA ASN A 207 -4.03 8.55 -21.08
C ASN A 207 -4.01 7.11 -21.65
N PRO A 208 -4.32 6.93 -22.96
CA PRO A 208 -4.52 5.61 -23.58
C PRO A 208 -3.25 4.74 -23.65
N GLN A 209 -2.08 5.32 -23.35
CA GLN A 209 -0.80 4.60 -23.27
C GLN A 209 -0.74 3.67 -22.06
N PHE A 210 -1.53 3.89 -21.00
CA PHE A 210 -1.55 3.03 -19.83
C PHE A 210 -2.50 1.85 -20.03
N GLN A 211 -1.98 0.66 -19.74
CA GLN A 211 -2.76 -0.58 -19.70
C GLN A 211 -2.65 -1.16 -18.27
N PRO A 212 -3.53 -0.76 -17.34
CA PRO A 212 -3.44 -1.21 -15.97
C PRO A 212 -3.76 -2.71 -15.89
N LYS A 213 -2.80 -3.48 -15.37
CA LYS A 213 -2.95 -4.91 -15.09
C LYS A 213 -2.81 -5.23 -13.61
N ILE A 214 -2.27 -4.30 -12.83
CA ILE A 214 -2.22 -4.39 -11.38
C ILE A 214 -2.79 -3.07 -10.84
N VAL A 215 -3.80 -3.14 -10.02
CA VAL A 215 -4.43 -1.96 -9.41
C VAL A 215 -4.57 -2.19 -7.91
N LYS A 216 -3.94 -1.34 -7.12
CA LYS A 216 -4.18 -1.25 -5.68
C LYS A 216 -5.21 -0.15 -5.40
N VAL A 217 -6.15 -0.43 -4.51
CA VAL A 217 -7.12 0.55 -4.01
C VAL A 217 -7.12 0.49 -2.48
N ASP A 218 -6.83 1.64 -1.87
CA ASP A 218 -6.72 1.80 -0.42
C ASP A 218 -7.08 3.25 -0.11
N VAL A 219 -8.37 3.51 -0.02
CA VAL A 219 -8.95 4.87 0.04
C VAL A 219 -9.81 5.09 1.28
N GLU A 220 -9.62 4.22 2.28
CA GLU A 220 -10.17 4.39 3.61
C GLU A 220 -11.70 4.56 3.63
N GLY A 221 -12.40 3.61 3.00
CA GLY A 221 -13.86 3.51 2.98
C GLY A 221 -14.55 4.04 1.72
N PHE A 222 -13.78 4.49 0.71
CA PHE A 222 -14.33 5.04 -0.54
C PHE A 222 -14.16 4.10 -1.74
N GLU A 223 -13.82 2.81 -1.51
CA GLU A 223 -13.45 1.81 -2.51
C GLU A 223 -14.55 1.60 -3.55
N ILE A 224 -15.81 1.51 -3.13
CA ILE A 224 -16.93 1.26 -4.05
C ILE A 224 -17.11 2.39 -5.07
N ASN A 225 -16.85 3.65 -4.70
CA ASN A 225 -16.91 4.78 -5.61
C ASN A 225 -15.79 4.71 -6.65
N VAL A 226 -14.57 4.38 -6.21
CA VAL A 226 -13.43 4.13 -7.11
C VAL A 226 -13.77 3.06 -8.14
N LEU A 227 -14.30 1.91 -7.69
CA LEU A 227 -14.66 0.79 -8.57
C LEU A 227 -15.76 1.14 -9.56
N LYS A 228 -16.79 1.90 -9.17
CA LYS A 228 -17.84 2.39 -10.08
C LYS A 228 -17.26 3.29 -11.16
N GLY A 229 -16.34 4.18 -10.81
CA GLY A 229 -15.63 5.05 -11.76
C GLY A 229 -14.62 4.32 -12.64
N ALA A 230 -14.39 3.02 -12.39
CA ALA A 230 -13.46 2.16 -13.11
C ALA A 230 -14.14 1.07 -13.94
N SER A 231 -15.44 1.17 -14.21
CA SER A 231 -16.26 0.11 -14.84
C SER A 231 -15.71 -0.37 -16.19
N ASP A 232 -15.23 0.54 -17.04
CA ASP A 232 -14.63 0.20 -18.34
C ASP A 232 -13.27 -0.49 -18.17
N MET A 233 -12.48 -0.06 -17.18
CA MET A 233 -11.23 -0.72 -16.81
C MET A 233 -11.48 -2.15 -16.36
N LEU A 234 -12.43 -2.35 -15.45
CA LEU A 234 -12.79 -3.68 -14.95
C LEU A 234 -13.23 -4.62 -16.07
N LYS A 235 -14.02 -4.12 -17.02
CA LYS A 235 -14.54 -4.90 -18.14
C LYS A 235 -13.46 -5.23 -19.19
N ASN A 236 -12.65 -4.22 -19.57
CA ASN A 236 -11.81 -4.31 -20.76
C ASN A 236 -10.38 -4.74 -20.45
N TYR A 237 -9.82 -4.32 -19.30
CA TYR A 237 -8.44 -4.63 -18.94
C TYR A 237 -8.34 -5.81 -17.95
N LYS A 238 -9.39 -6.05 -17.16
CA LYS A 238 -9.47 -7.12 -16.16
C LYS A 238 -8.20 -7.20 -15.30
N PRO A 239 -7.77 -6.09 -14.65
CA PRO A 239 -6.58 -6.10 -13.83
C PRO A 239 -6.74 -7.01 -12.61
N ALA A 240 -5.64 -7.51 -12.06
CA ALA A 240 -5.64 -7.98 -10.69
C ALA A 240 -5.83 -6.80 -9.74
N LEU A 241 -6.79 -6.89 -8.82
CA LEU A 241 -7.11 -5.82 -7.87
C LEU A 241 -6.64 -6.20 -6.48
N LEU A 242 -5.82 -5.36 -5.86
CA LEU A 242 -5.46 -5.43 -4.45
C LEU A 242 -6.28 -4.38 -3.71
N LEU A 243 -7.27 -4.79 -2.94
CA LEU A 243 -8.14 -3.89 -2.19
C LEU A 243 -7.91 -4.03 -0.70
N GLU A 244 -7.74 -2.90 -0.01
CA GLU A 244 -7.95 -2.84 1.43
C GLU A 244 -9.41 -2.48 1.67
N ILE A 245 -10.18 -3.39 2.27
CA ILE A 245 -11.60 -3.21 2.51
C ILE A 245 -11.82 -3.10 4.01
N LEU A 246 -12.27 -1.94 4.46
CA LEU A 246 -12.61 -1.73 5.86
C LEU A 246 -13.80 -2.59 6.28
N ASP A 247 -13.67 -3.25 7.42
CA ASP A 247 -14.62 -4.23 7.93
C ASP A 247 -15.92 -3.61 8.45
N THR A 248 -16.73 -3.12 7.52
CA THR A 248 -18.16 -3.09 7.75
C THR A 248 -18.79 -4.13 6.82
N ASP A 249 -19.62 -5.03 7.34
CA ASP A 249 -20.25 -6.10 6.56
C ASP A 249 -20.96 -5.56 5.30
N THR A 250 -21.56 -4.37 5.40
CA THR A 250 -22.27 -3.72 4.29
C THR A 250 -21.32 -3.29 3.17
N ASN A 251 -20.19 -2.65 3.50
CA ASN A 251 -19.23 -2.17 2.51
C ASN A 251 -18.57 -3.34 1.77
N ARG A 252 -18.08 -4.33 2.53
CA ARG A 252 -17.47 -5.53 1.96
C ARG A 252 -18.44 -6.25 1.02
N LYS A 253 -19.68 -6.52 1.47
CA LYS A 253 -20.67 -7.19 0.63
C LYS A 253 -20.92 -6.42 -0.67
N SER A 254 -21.07 -5.11 -0.61
CA SER A 254 -21.29 -4.27 -1.79
C SER A 254 -20.14 -4.38 -2.80
N ILE A 255 -18.90 -4.42 -2.34
CA ILE A 255 -17.71 -4.56 -3.18
C ILE A 255 -17.66 -5.96 -3.82
N LEU A 256 -17.87 -7.01 -3.03
CA LEU A 256 -17.90 -8.39 -3.52
C LEU A 256 -18.97 -8.58 -4.59
N ASP A 257 -20.21 -8.17 -4.31
CA ASP A 257 -21.34 -8.27 -5.23
C ASP A 257 -21.07 -7.47 -6.52
N TYR A 258 -20.52 -6.26 -6.41
CA TYR A 258 -20.20 -5.41 -7.56
C TYR A 258 -19.14 -6.06 -8.46
N LEU A 259 -18.02 -6.52 -7.90
CA LEU A 259 -16.94 -7.13 -8.65
C LEU A 259 -17.32 -8.50 -9.23
N ALA A 260 -18.21 -9.25 -8.59
CA ALA A 260 -18.75 -10.49 -9.13
C ALA A 260 -19.48 -10.26 -10.48
N THR A 261 -20.12 -9.09 -10.69
CA THR A 261 -20.75 -8.75 -11.99
C THR A 261 -19.75 -8.64 -13.14
N TYR A 262 -18.47 -8.42 -12.84
CA TYR A 262 -17.34 -8.40 -13.78
C TYR A 262 -16.56 -9.72 -13.81
N GLN A 263 -17.11 -10.78 -13.19
CA GLN A 263 -16.48 -12.11 -13.13
C GLN A 263 -15.19 -12.17 -12.31
N TYR A 264 -15.04 -11.29 -11.32
CA TYR A 264 -13.95 -11.40 -10.37
C TYR A 264 -14.26 -12.41 -9.28
N GLU A 265 -13.28 -13.25 -8.99
CA GLU A 265 -13.25 -14.08 -7.78
C GLU A 265 -12.44 -13.35 -6.69
N ALA A 266 -12.94 -13.38 -5.47
CA ALA A 266 -12.34 -12.74 -4.34
C ALA A 266 -11.52 -13.72 -3.51
N TYR A 267 -10.30 -13.36 -3.21
CA TYR A 267 -9.39 -14.10 -2.35
C TYR A 267 -8.94 -13.22 -1.20
N TYR A 268 -8.95 -13.81 -0.02
CA TYR A 268 -8.54 -13.15 1.20
C TYR A 268 -7.08 -13.50 1.51
N LEU A 269 -6.28 -12.50 1.85
CA LEU A 269 -4.89 -12.69 2.24
C LEU A 269 -4.81 -13.03 3.73
N PHE A 270 -4.68 -14.30 4.08
CA PHE A 270 -4.74 -14.73 5.48
C PHE A 270 -3.39 -14.97 6.14
N ASN A 271 -2.35 -15.30 5.39
CA ASN A 271 -1.01 -15.50 5.94
C ASN A 271 -0.13 -14.28 5.69
N LYS A 272 0.21 -13.59 6.76
CA LYS A 272 1.00 -12.35 6.73
C LYS A 272 2.46 -12.56 6.30
N THR A 273 2.99 -13.79 6.37
CA THR A 273 4.40 -14.06 6.08
C THR A 273 4.66 -14.74 4.74
N GLU A 274 3.71 -15.53 4.24
CA GLU A 274 3.89 -16.37 3.06
C GLU A 274 3.03 -15.94 1.86
N GLY A 275 2.16 -14.94 2.04
CA GLY A 275 1.28 -14.46 0.97
C GLY A 275 0.23 -15.48 0.54
N MET A 276 -0.19 -16.34 1.46
CA MET A 276 -1.21 -17.35 1.20
C MET A 276 -2.59 -16.72 1.02
N LEU A 277 -3.31 -17.19 0.02
CA LEU A 277 -4.63 -16.74 -0.37
C LEU A 277 -5.67 -17.83 -0.04
N GLU A 278 -6.81 -17.42 0.49
CA GLU A 278 -7.98 -18.25 0.73
C GLU A 278 -9.18 -17.61 0.04
N MET A 279 -10.13 -18.43 -0.45
CA MET A 279 -11.37 -17.89 -1.02
C MET A 279 -12.06 -17.00 0.02
N ALA A 280 -12.42 -15.81 -0.38
CA ALA A 280 -13.11 -14.88 0.49
C ALA A 280 -14.54 -15.37 0.74
N ASP A 281 -14.76 -16.02 1.88
CA ASP A 281 -16.10 -16.29 2.33
C ASP A 281 -16.78 -14.99 2.77
N ALA A 282 -17.95 -14.71 2.22
CA ALA A 282 -18.71 -13.50 2.49
C ALA A 282 -19.13 -13.36 3.98
N VAL A 283 -18.99 -14.42 4.79
CA VAL A 283 -19.58 -14.50 6.12
C VAL A 283 -18.58 -14.36 7.27
N ASN A 284 -17.26 -14.48 7.03
CA ASN A 284 -16.30 -14.48 8.16
C ASN A 284 -15.00 -13.73 7.89
N PRO A 285 -14.94 -12.40 8.13
CA PRO A 285 -13.72 -11.63 8.02
C PRO A 285 -12.82 -11.94 9.22
N LYS A 286 -11.72 -12.62 8.99
CA LYS A 286 -10.64 -12.78 9.97
C LYS A 286 -9.71 -11.56 9.87
N GLN A 287 -9.84 -10.56 10.73
CA GLN A 287 -8.81 -9.57 11.14
C GLN A 287 -7.80 -9.00 10.10
N ASN A 288 -7.97 -9.20 8.82
CA ASN A 288 -7.14 -8.61 7.78
C ASN A 288 -8.06 -8.03 6.70
N HIS A 289 -7.72 -6.85 6.22
CA HIS A 289 -8.54 -6.08 5.30
C HIS A 289 -8.06 -6.19 3.86
N ASN A 290 -7.00 -6.96 3.60
CA ASN A 290 -6.40 -7.09 2.27
C ASN A 290 -7.00 -8.24 1.48
N TYR A 291 -7.50 -7.92 0.29
CA TYR A 291 -8.11 -8.85 -0.66
C TYR A 291 -7.40 -8.78 -2.01
N LEU A 292 -7.32 -9.92 -2.69
CA LEU A 292 -6.95 -10.02 -4.10
C LEU A 292 -8.17 -10.45 -4.90
N PHE A 293 -8.54 -9.66 -5.90
CA PHE A 293 -9.60 -10.01 -6.85
C PHE A 293 -9.01 -10.35 -8.21
N ILE A 294 -9.41 -11.49 -8.77
CA ILE A 294 -8.87 -12.03 -10.01
C ILE A 294 -10.00 -12.40 -10.97
N ALA A 295 -9.94 -11.85 -12.20
CA ALA A 295 -10.79 -12.24 -13.33
C ALA A 295 -9.99 -12.92 -14.46
N ASP A 296 -8.67 -13.07 -14.29
CA ASP A 296 -7.73 -13.69 -15.24
C ASP A 296 -7.46 -15.13 -14.85
N ASP A 297 -7.97 -16.10 -15.63
CA ASP A 297 -7.78 -17.52 -15.37
C ASP A 297 -6.30 -17.96 -15.49
N GLY A 298 -5.51 -17.27 -16.33
CA GLY A 298 -4.08 -17.51 -16.45
C GLY A 298 -3.35 -17.15 -15.16
N LEU A 299 -3.70 -16.00 -14.54
CA LEU A 299 -3.15 -15.61 -13.25
C LEU A 299 -3.55 -16.58 -12.14
N LYS A 300 -4.81 -17.04 -12.11
CA LYS A 300 -5.25 -18.07 -11.14
C LYS A 300 -4.43 -19.33 -11.25
N LYS A 301 -4.24 -19.82 -12.48
CA LYS A 301 -3.40 -21.00 -12.74
C LYS A 301 -1.97 -20.78 -12.26
N TYR A 302 -1.36 -19.65 -12.62
CA TYR A 302 0.00 -19.29 -12.20
C TYR A 302 0.17 -19.28 -10.67
N LEU A 303 -0.76 -18.65 -9.94
CA LEU A 303 -0.71 -18.60 -8.48
C LEU A 303 -0.93 -19.98 -7.84
N LYS A 304 -1.75 -20.86 -8.46
CA LYS A 304 -1.91 -22.26 -8.03
C LYS A 304 -0.60 -23.04 -8.17
N GLU A 305 0.09 -22.91 -9.28
CA GLU A 305 1.41 -23.56 -9.52
C GLU A 305 2.47 -23.11 -8.49
N LEU A 306 2.34 -21.92 -7.94
CA LEU A 306 3.18 -21.39 -6.86
C LEU A 306 2.71 -21.79 -5.45
N ASN A 307 1.67 -22.60 -5.33
CA ASN A 307 1.05 -22.97 -4.06
C ASN A 307 0.62 -21.76 -3.21
N CYS A 308 0.16 -20.67 -3.85
CA CYS A 308 -0.30 -19.49 -3.14
C CYS A 308 -1.73 -19.64 -2.57
N PHE A 309 -2.47 -20.66 -2.95
CA PHE A 309 -3.81 -20.93 -2.43
C PHE A 309 -3.79 -22.02 -1.36
N ALA A 310 -4.55 -21.79 -0.27
CA ALA A 310 -4.77 -22.78 0.80
C ALA A 310 -5.79 -23.83 0.38
#